data_6e132d7a7bdb0c8d532ffffa66e41891
#
_entry.id   6e132d7a7bdb0c8d532ffffa66e41891
#
_cell.length_a   1.000
_cell.length_b   1.000
_cell.length_c   1.000
_cell.angle_alpha   90.00
_cell.angle_beta   90.00
_cell.angle_gamma   90.00
#
_symmetry.space_group_name_H-M   'P 1'
#
loop_
_entity.id
_entity.type
_entity.pdbx_description
1 polymer ?
#
loop_
_entity_poly.entity_id
_entity_poly.type
_entity_poly.pdbx_seq_one_letter_code
_entity_poly.pdbx_strand_id
1 'polypeptide(L)'
;STSEVYGDPEVHPQPETYWGNVNPVGPRGVYDEAKRFAEAMTMAYHRYHGVETRIVRIFNTYGERMRVDDGRAIPAFMSQGIRGEDVTVFGNGLQTRSVCYVSDLVEGIYRLLLSDYSDPVNIGNPHEITMLDLAKEVLEVLASSSAIVHRELPEDDPKVRQPDITLARRILGWDPKVDRREGLIRTAAYFRKKLS
;
A
#
# COMPACT_ATOMS: atom_id res chain seq x y z
N SER A 1 6.34 9.94 0.89
CA SER A 1 6.61 9.19 -0.31
C SER A 1 5.77 7.91 -0.39
N THR A 2 6.07 7.00 -1.28
CA THR A 2 5.25 5.84 -1.61
C THR A 2 6.12 4.68 -2.10
N SER A 3 5.63 3.46 -2.02
CA SER A 3 6.23 2.29 -2.67
C SER A 3 6.27 2.37 -4.20
N GLU A 4 5.51 3.27 -4.82
CA GLU A 4 5.50 3.44 -6.27
C GLU A 4 6.85 3.94 -6.82
N VAL A 5 7.73 4.53 -5.97
CA VAL A 5 9.10 4.87 -6.35
C VAL A 5 9.93 3.67 -6.80
N TYR A 6 9.51 2.46 -6.49
CA TYR A 6 10.15 1.21 -6.89
C TYR A 6 9.71 0.71 -8.29
N GLY A 7 8.60 1.23 -8.84
CA GLY A 7 8.08 0.83 -10.14
C GLY A 7 7.62 -0.64 -10.18
N ASP A 8 7.89 -1.36 -11.27
CA ASP A 8 7.78 -2.82 -11.37
C ASP A 8 9.10 -3.45 -10.92
N PRO A 9 9.22 -3.86 -9.64
CA PRO A 9 10.52 -4.12 -9.04
C PRO A 9 11.13 -5.44 -9.50
N GLU A 10 12.45 -5.40 -9.76
CA GLU A 10 13.29 -6.57 -10.05
C GLU A 10 13.91 -7.18 -8.78
N VAL A 11 13.77 -6.48 -7.63
CA VAL A 11 14.23 -6.92 -6.32
C VAL A 11 13.04 -7.16 -5.40
N HIS A 12 13.01 -8.32 -4.74
CA HIS A 12 11.87 -8.74 -3.92
C HIS A 12 12.35 -9.47 -2.64
N PRO A 13 11.93 -9.06 -1.42
CA PRO A 13 11.21 -7.82 -1.10
C PRO A 13 12.04 -6.56 -1.42
N GLN A 14 11.38 -5.39 -1.50
CA GLN A 14 12.03 -4.13 -1.85
C GLN A 14 12.69 -3.48 -0.62
N PRO A 15 14.05 -3.44 -0.52
CA PRO A 15 14.75 -2.67 0.49
C PRO A 15 14.89 -1.21 0.08
N GLU A 16 15.14 -0.32 1.04
CA GLU A 16 15.30 1.12 0.77
C GLU A 16 16.48 1.46 -0.14
N THR A 17 17.48 0.59 -0.20
CA THR A 17 18.67 0.72 -1.07
C THR A 17 18.39 0.42 -2.53
N TYR A 18 17.24 -0.18 -2.86
CA TYR A 18 16.84 -0.43 -4.24
C TYR A 18 16.30 0.85 -4.89
N TRP A 19 16.88 1.25 -6.02
CA TRP A 19 16.53 2.50 -6.69
C TRP A 19 15.27 2.42 -7.55
N GLY A 20 14.76 1.23 -7.76
CA GLY A 20 13.52 1.00 -8.51
C GLY A 20 13.73 0.74 -10.00
N ASN A 21 12.66 0.30 -10.64
CA ASN A 21 12.53 0.08 -12.07
C ASN A 21 11.23 0.74 -12.54
N VAL A 22 11.31 2.04 -12.87
CA VAL A 22 10.16 2.88 -13.23
C VAL A 22 10.18 3.15 -14.73
N ASN A 23 9.03 2.99 -15.39
CA ASN A 23 8.83 3.45 -16.77
C ASN A 23 8.46 4.95 -16.75
N PRO A 24 9.41 5.88 -17.04
CA PRO A 24 9.17 7.32 -16.86
C PRO A 24 8.20 7.90 -17.89
N VAL A 25 7.96 7.21 -19.01
CA VAL A 25 7.05 7.65 -20.07
C VAL A 25 5.78 6.81 -20.14
N GLY A 26 5.65 5.82 -19.27
CA GLY A 26 4.45 4.99 -19.14
C GLY A 26 3.27 5.73 -18.48
N PRO A 27 2.06 5.15 -18.50
CA PRO A 27 0.85 5.79 -17.99
C PRO A 27 0.92 6.11 -16.49
N ARG A 28 1.76 5.40 -15.73
CA ARG A 28 1.99 5.62 -14.29
C ARG A 28 3.12 6.61 -14.01
N GLY A 29 3.97 6.92 -15.02
CA GLY A 29 5.21 7.69 -14.87
C GLY A 29 5.01 9.06 -14.23
N VAL A 30 3.88 9.74 -14.48
CA VAL A 30 3.60 11.06 -13.87
C VAL A 30 3.58 10.98 -12.34
N TYR A 31 2.92 9.98 -11.77
CA TYR A 31 2.86 9.82 -10.32
C TYR A 31 4.19 9.31 -9.75
N ASP A 32 4.74 8.27 -10.35
CA ASP A 32 5.93 7.59 -9.85
C ASP A 32 7.14 8.54 -9.86
N GLU A 33 7.38 9.25 -10.97
CA GLU A 33 8.48 10.22 -11.09
C GLU A 33 8.26 11.48 -10.24
N ALA A 34 7.01 11.94 -10.08
CA ALA A 34 6.73 13.06 -9.18
C ALA A 34 7.12 12.71 -7.72
N LYS A 35 6.88 11.46 -7.29
CA LYS A 35 7.28 11.00 -5.94
C LYS A 35 8.79 10.81 -5.80
N ARG A 36 9.46 10.29 -6.84
CA ARG A 36 10.94 10.19 -6.90
C ARG A 36 11.58 11.57 -6.85
N PHE A 37 11.06 12.52 -7.62
CA PHE A 37 11.50 13.91 -7.59
C PHE A 37 11.29 14.54 -6.21
N ALA A 38 10.14 14.30 -5.56
CA ALA A 38 9.89 14.82 -4.22
C ALA A 38 10.91 14.29 -3.18
N GLU A 39 11.31 13.01 -3.26
CA GLU A 39 12.40 12.48 -2.41
C GLU A 39 13.72 13.20 -2.68
N ALA A 40 14.09 13.35 -3.96
CA ALA A 40 15.33 14.01 -4.35
C ALA A 40 15.38 15.46 -3.85
N MET A 41 14.28 16.21 -4.00
CA MET A 41 14.15 17.58 -3.50
C MET A 41 14.23 17.65 -1.98
N THR A 42 13.53 16.76 -1.26
CA THR A 42 13.59 16.67 0.19
C THR A 42 15.02 16.46 0.68
N MET A 43 15.74 15.50 0.08
CA MET A 43 17.14 15.24 0.42
C MET A 43 18.08 16.39 0.02
N ALA A 44 17.80 17.11 -1.06
CA ALA A 44 18.58 18.31 -1.43
C ALA A 44 18.43 19.40 -0.34
N TYR A 45 17.22 19.68 0.13
CA TYR A 45 17.00 20.62 1.23
C TYR A 45 17.68 20.17 2.53
N HIS A 46 17.64 18.88 2.83
CA HIS A 46 18.38 18.36 3.98
C HIS A 46 19.89 18.60 3.84
N ARG A 47 20.49 18.24 2.71
CA ARG A 47 21.95 18.30 2.51
C ARG A 47 22.50 19.74 2.38
N TYR A 48 21.78 20.60 1.64
CA TYR A 48 22.29 21.95 1.31
C TYR A 48 21.81 23.05 2.25
N HIS A 49 20.72 22.84 2.96
CA HIS A 49 20.12 23.84 3.85
C HIS A 49 19.98 23.37 5.31
N GLY A 50 20.42 22.16 5.62
CA GLY A 50 20.34 21.62 6.99
C GLY A 50 18.92 21.42 7.52
N VAL A 51 17.92 21.33 6.63
CA VAL A 51 16.54 21.09 7.05
C VAL A 51 16.40 19.67 7.59
N GLU A 52 15.88 19.54 8.78
CA GLU A 52 15.55 18.23 9.34
C GLU A 52 14.37 17.63 8.60
N THR A 53 14.61 16.53 7.90
CA THR A 53 13.61 15.85 7.07
C THR A 53 13.44 14.40 7.47
N ARG A 54 12.25 13.85 7.21
CA ARG A 54 11.94 12.43 7.37
C ARG A 54 11.18 11.97 6.13
N ILE A 55 11.64 10.88 5.52
CA ILE A 55 11.02 10.34 4.31
C ILE A 55 10.46 8.96 4.61
N VAL A 56 9.14 8.83 4.55
CA VAL A 56 8.46 7.53 4.64
C VAL A 56 8.07 7.06 3.25
N ARG A 57 8.41 5.82 2.89
CA ARG A 57 7.89 5.12 1.71
C ARG A 57 6.71 4.24 2.16
N ILE A 58 5.51 4.74 1.91
CA ILE A 58 4.26 4.11 2.33
C ILE A 58 3.92 2.99 1.34
N PHE A 59 3.73 1.77 1.85
CA PHE A 59 3.18 0.65 1.10
C PHE A 59 1.66 0.62 1.19
N ASN A 60 1.02 -0.28 0.42
CA ASN A 60 -0.43 -0.31 0.32
C ASN A 60 -1.08 -0.34 1.70
N THR A 61 -1.94 0.63 1.95
CA THR A 61 -2.59 0.82 3.24
C THR A 61 -4.09 0.77 3.08
N TYR A 62 -4.77 0.21 4.07
CA TYR A 62 -6.22 0.12 4.12
C TYR A 62 -6.73 0.38 5.55
N GLY A 63 -8.01 0.67 5.68
CA GLY A 63 -8.65 0.88 6.98
C GLY A 63 -9.85 1.81 6.90
N GLU A 64 -10.33 2.22 8.07
CA GLU A 64 -11.40 3.19 8.21
C GLU A 64 -10.99 4.54 7.61
N ARG A 65 -11.97 5.35 7.23
CA ARG A 65 -11.83 6.67 6.61
C ARG A 65 -11.27 6.67 5.19
N MET A 66 -10.99 5.51 4.59
CA MET A 66 -10.81 5.45 3.15
C MET A 66 -12.11 5.87 2.45
N ARG A 67 -11.98 6.51 1.30
CA ARG A 67 -13.14 6.85 0.47
C ARG A 67 -13.69 5.57 -0.14
N VAL A 68 -15.01 5.46 -0.20
CA VAL A 68 -15.70 4.29 -0.78
C VAL A 68 -15.49 4.17 -2.29
N ASP A 69 -15.19 5.30 -2.95
CA ASP A 69 -14.92 5.46 -4.38
C ASP A 69 -13.42 5.72 -4.67
N ASP A 70 -12.53 5.26 -3.79
CA ASP A 70 -11.08 5.50 -3.87
C ASP A 70 -10.43 4.89 -5.13
N GLY A 71 -11.01 3.83 -5.70
CA GLY A 71 -10.50 3.12 -6.87
C GLY A 71 -9.45 2.05 -6.58
N ARG A 72 -8.91 1.99 -5.35
CA ARG A 72 -8.01 0.91 -4.94
C ARG A 72 -8.78 -0.38 -4.61
N ALA A 73 -8.06 -1.50 -4.60
CA ALA A 73 -8.66 -2.83 -4.51
C ALA A 73 -9.56 -3.05 -3.28
N ILE A 74 -9.05 -2.79 -2.05
CA ILE A 74 -9.86 -3.05 -0.84
C ILE A 74 -11.12 -2.20 -0.78
N PRO A 75 -11.10 -0.86 -1.02
CA PRO A 75 -12.33 -0.08 -1.13
C PRO A 75 -13.29 -0.59 -2.21
N ALA A 76 -12.78 -0.98 -3.38
CA ALA A 76 -13.61 -1.52 -4.45
C ALA A 76 -14.27 -2.86 -4.03
N PHE A 77 -13.51 -3.81 -3.52
CA PHE A 77 -14.02 -5.10 -3.06
C PHE A 77 -15.05 -4.94 -1.93
N MET A 78 -14.76 -4.05 -0.94
CA MET A 78 -15.69 -3.74 0.14
C MET A 78 -16.99 -3.14 -0.38
N SER A 79 -16.90 -2.14 -1.26
CA SER A 79 -18.09 -1.45 -1.79
C SER A 79 -18.95 -2.38 -2.66
N GLN A 80 -18.33 -3.15 -3.54
CA GLN A 80 -19.01 -4.12 -4.40
C GLN A 80 -19.65 -5.24 -3.56
N GLY A 81 -18.89 -5.86 -2.64
CA GLY A 81 -19.39 -6.93 -1.80
C GLY A 81 -20.53 -6.51 -0.85
N ILE A 82 -20.51 -5.27 -0.33
CA ILE A 82 -21.60 -4.72 0.52
C ILE A 82 -22.87 -4.45 -0.29
N ARG A 83 -22.72 -4.01 -1.54
CA ARG A 83 -23.85 -3.74 -2.46
C ARG A 83 -24.42 -5.01 -3.11
N GLY A 84 -23.78 -6.16 -2.93
CA GLY A 84 -24.15 -7.40 -3.64
C GLY A 84 -23.80 -7.40 -5.12
N GLU A 85 -22.89 -6.49 -5.53
CA GLU A 85 -22.35 -6.43 -6.90
C GLU A 85 -21.21 -7.43 -7.05
N ASP A 86 -20.92 -7.85 -8.30
CA ASP A 86 -19.77 -8.72 -8.58
C ASP A 86 -18.45 -8.03 -8.21
N VAL A 87 -17.56 -8.75 -7.50
CA VAL A 87 -16.25 -8.24 -7.11
C VAL A 87 -15.27 -8.38 -8.27
N THR A 88 -14.70 -7.27 -8.69
CA THR A 88 -13.82 -7.18 -9.85
C THR A 88 -12.36 -7.42 -9.50
N VAL A 89 -11.77 -8.50 -10.00
CA VAL A 89 -10.34 -8.80 -9.94
C VAL A 89 -9.72 -8.58 -11.32
N PHE A 90 -8.62 -7.81 -11.39
CA PHE A 90 -7.92 -7.59 -12.65
C PHE A 90 -6.93 -8.71 -12.95
N GLY A 91 -6.79 -9.08 -14.23
CA GLY A 91 -5.99 -10.20 -14.68
C GLY A 91 -6.49 -11.54 -14.10
N ASN A 92 -5.58 -12.47 -13.87
CA ASN A 92 -5.88 -13.74 -13.19
C ASN A 92 -5.89 -13.65 -11.66
N GLY A 93 -5.60 -12.48 -11.10
CA GLY A 93 -5.56 -12.23 -9.67
C GLY A 93 -4.36 -12.82 -8.93
N LEU A 94 -3.35 -13.33 -9.63
CA LEU A 94 -2.13 -13.90 -9.02
C LEU A 94 -1.08 -12.86 -8.67
N GLN A 95 -1.24 -11.61 -9.12
CA GLN A 95 -0.38 -10.51 -8.67
C GLN A 95 -0.53 -10.34 -7.16
N THR A 96 0.61 -10.13 -6.48
CA THR A 96 0.64 -10.03 -5.03
C THR A 96 0.71 -8.60 -4.54
N ARG A 97 0.13 -8.36 -3.38
CA ARG A 97 0.25 -7.10 -2.63
C ARG A 97 0.44 -7.39 -1.15
N SER A 98 1.17 -6.49 -0.51
CA SER A 98 1.27 -6.44 0.95
C SER A 98 0.40 -5.28 1.44
N VAL A 99 -0.56 -5.55 2.30
CA VAL A 99 -1.51 -4.53 2.77
C VAL A 99 -1.35 -4.29 4.26
N CYS A 100 -1.14 -3.04 4.64
CA CYS A 100 -0.91 -2.60 6.01
C CYS A 100 -2.17 -1.91 6.55
N TYR A 101 -2.58 -2.26 7.76
CA TYR A 101 -3.69 -1.58 8.40
C TYR A 101 -3.29 -0.16 8.83
N VAL A 102 -4.22 0.78 8.70
CA VAL A 102 -3.95 2.22 8.85
C VAL A 102 -3.36 2.61 10.20
N SER A 103 -3.74 1.96 11.30
CA SER A 103 -3.19 2.29 12.64
C SER A 103 -1.70 1.94 12.74
N ASP A 104 -1.27 0.83 12.13
CA ASP A 104 0.13 0.42 12.12
C ASP A 104 0.95 1.38 11.26
N LEU A 105 0.42 1.80 10.10
CA LEU A 105 1.06 2.80 9.27
C LEU A 105 1.25 4.12 10.02
N VAL A 106 0.21 4.63 10.67
CA VAL A 106 0.25 5.89 11.44
C VAL A 106 1.28 5.82 12.56
N GLU A 107 1.34 4.70 13.29
CA GLU A 107 2.36 4.48 14.33
C GLU A 107 3.77 4.49 13.74
N GLY A 108 3.99 3.85 12.58
CA GLY A 108 5.29 3.86 11.90
C GLY A 108 5.70 5.26 11.46
N ILE A 109 4.78 6.04 10.88
CA ILE A 109 5.02 7.45 10.51
C ILE A 109 5.36 8.28 11.75
N TYR A 110 4.62 8.10 12.83
CA TYR A 110 4.83 8.85 14.07
C TYR A 110 6.22 8.56 14.68
N ARG A 111 6.63 7.30 14.74
CA ARG A 111 7.96 6.93 15.22
C ARG A 111 9.07 7.49 14.33
N LEU A 112 8.89 7.43 13.00
CA LEU A 112 9.86 8.02 12.08
C LEU A 112 9.95 9.54 12.26
N LEU A 113 8.84 10.24 12.44
CA LEU A 113 8.82 11.68 12.70
C LEU A 113 9.65 12.07 13.92
N LEU A 114 9.60 11.26 14.98
CA LEU A 114 10.33 11.50 16.23
C LEU A 114 11.76 10.97 16.24
N SER A 115 12.20 10.27 15.18
CA SER A 115 13.56 9.74 15.05
C SER A 115 14.52 10.79 14.48
N ASP A 116 15.81 10.54 14.59
CA ASP A 116 16.87 11.35 13.96
C ASP A 116 17.27 10.84 12.56
N TYR A 117 16.53 9.87 12.01
CA TYR A 117 16.88 9.23 10.76
C TYR A 117 16.30 9.98 9.55
N SER A 118 17.16 10.44 8.64
CA SER A 118 16.79 11.33 7.53
C SER A 118 16.64 10.63 6.17
N ASP A 119 17.24 9.45 5.99
CA ASP A 119 17.08 8.68 4.75
C ASP A 119 15.68 8.02 4.67
N PRO A 120 15.24 7.59 3.48
CA PRO A 120 13.94 6.93 3.32
C PRO A 120 13.79 5.67 4.16
N VAL A 121 12.57 5.45 4.70
CA VAL A 121 12.20 4.25 5.47
C VAL A 121 10.89 3.67 4.93
N ASN A 122 10.91 2.38 4.64
CA ASN A 122 9.71 1.62 4.26
C ASN A 122 8.81 1.39 5.46
N ILE A 123 7.55 1.77 5.36
CA ILE A 123 6.50 1.43 6.33
C ILE A 123 5.38 0.69 5.62
N GLY A 124 5.16 -0.56 6.02
CA GLY A 124 4.17 -1.45 5.42
C GLY A 124 4.18 -2.83 6.08
N ASN A 125 3.22 -3.66 5.71
CA ASN A 125 3.16 -5.04 6.20
C ASN A 125 3.95 -5.94 5.24
N PRO A 126 4.90 -6.79 5.70
CA PRO A 126 5.69 -7.66 4.84
C PRO A 126 4.96 -8.93 4.36
N HIS A 127 3.74 -9.18 4.83
CA HIS A 127 2.99 -10.38 4.43
C HIS A 127 2.21 -10.15 3.15
N GLU A 128 2.60 -10.86 2.08
CA GLU A 128 1.94 -10.82 0.79
C GLU A 128 0.66 -11.66 0.75
N ILE A 129 -0.23 -11.24 -0.12
CA ILE A 129 -1.44 -11.97 -0.49
C ILE A 129 -1.70 -11.76 -1.99
N THR A 130 -2.23 -12.77 -2.67
CA THR A 130 -2.72 -12.60 -4.04
C THR A 130 -3.98 -11.73 -4.05
N MET A 131 -4.20 -11.00 -5.14
CA MET A 131 -5.40 -10.18 -5.27
C MET A 131 -6.68 -11.03 -5.25
N LEU A 132 -6.61 -12.25 -5.79
CA LEU A 132 -7.73 -13.19 -5.76
C LEU A 132 -8.05 -13.66 -4.34
N ASP A 133 -7.02 -14.00 -3.54
CA ASP A 133 -7.24 -14.45 -2.17
C ASP A 133 -7.68 -13.30 -1.26
N LEU A 134 -7.18 -12.09 -1.52
CA LEU A 134 -7.67 -10.89 -0.83
C LEU A 134 -9.16 -10.63 -1.12
N ALA A 135 -9.60 -10.78 -2.38
CA ALA A 135 -11.01 -10.65 -2.73
C ALA A 135 -11.88 -11.69 -2.02
N LYS A 136 -11.44 -12.96 -1.97
CA LYS A 136 -12.13 -14.01 -1.23
C LYS A 136 -12.22 -13.71 0.26
N GLU A 137 -11.11 -13.30 0.88
CA GLU A 137 -11.08 -12.95 2.31
C GLU A 137 -12.02 -11.78 2.64
N VAL A 138 -12.11 -10.77 1.76
CA VAL A 138 -13.06 -9.66 1.90
C VAL A 138 -14.50 -10.17 1.82
N LEU A 139 -14.85 -11.02 0.85
CA LEU A 139 -16.18 -11.61 0.71
C LEU A 139 -16.57 -12.45 1.93
N GLU A 140 -15.65 -13.24 2.48
CA GLU A 140 -15.85 -13.98 3.71
C GLU A 140 -16.14 -13.06 4.91
N VAL A 141 -15.35 -11.98 5.08
CA VAL A 141 -15.56 -10.99 6.15
C VAL A 141 -16.91 -10.28 6.01
N LEU A 142 -17.33 -10.04 4.79
CA LEU A 142 -18.64 -9.43 4.51
C LEU A 142 -19.81 -10.41 4.63
N ALA A 143 -19.55 -11.71 4.68
CA ALA A 143 -20.55 -12.77 4.48
C ALA A 143 -21.36 -12.52 3.19
N SER A 144 -20.69 -12.08 2.13
CA SER A 144 -21.28 -11.74 0.84
C SER A 144 -21.26 -12.95 -0.11
N SER A 145 -22.33 -13.12 -0.86
CA SER A 145 -22.46 -14.12 -1.92
C SER A 145 -22.11 -13.58 -3.31
N SER A 146 -21.54 -12.38 -3.39
CA SER A 146 -21.10 -11.78 -4.65
C SER A 146 -20.12 -12.68 -5.40
N ALA A 147 -20.26 -12.76 -6.71
CA ALA A 147 -19.30 -13.48 -7.54
C ALA A 147 -18.00 -12.70 -7.72
N ILE A 148 -16.90 -13.41 -7.99
CA ILE A 148 -15.65 -12.79 -8.43
C ILE A 148 -15.61 -12.84 -9.95
N VAL A 149 -15.45 -11.68 -10.59
CA VAL A 149 -15.32 -11.55 -12.03
C VAL A 149 -13.96 -10.99 -12.41
N HIS A 150 -13.42 -11.45 -13.53
CA HIS A 150 -12.11 -11.02 -14.01
C HIS A 150 -12.22 -9.97 -15.11
N ARG A 151 -11.34 -8.96 -15.08
CA ARG A 151 -11.19 -7.94 -16.12
C ARG A 151 -9.74 -7.84 -16.56
N GLU A 152 -9.49 -7.21 -17.68
CA GLU A 152 -8.12 -6.99 -18.18
C GLU A 152 -7.25 -6.25 -17.18
N LEU A 153 -5.99 -6.69 -17.07
CA LEU A 153 -5.01 -6.06 -16.19
C LEU A 153 -4.62 -4.67 -16.77
N PRO A 154 -4.60 -3.62 -15.96
CA PRO A 154 -4.09 -2.32 -16.41
C PRO A 154 -2.63 -2.42 -16.85
N GLU A 155 -2.26 -1.58 -17.83
CA GLU A 155 -0.87 -1.45 -18.28
C GLU A 155 0.04 -0.96 -17.14
N ASP A 156 1.26 -1.49 -17.07
CA ASP A 156 2.27 -1.18 -16.05
C ASP A 156 1.83 -1.45 -14.59
N ASP A 157 0.82 -2.32 -14.35
CA ASP A 157 0.49 -2.71 -12.98
C ASP A 157 1.59 -3.61 -12.39
N PRO A 158 2.23 -3.24 -11.26
CA PRO A 158 3.32 -4.04 -10.69
C PRO A 158 2.89 -5.48 -10.38
N LYS A 159 3.72 -6.46 -10.72
CA LYS A 159 3.42 -7.88 -10.48
C LYS A 159 3.50 -8.25 -9.01
N VAL A 160 4.47 -7.67 -8.29
CA VAL A 160 4.75 -7.94 -6.87
C VAL A 160 5.02 -6.63 -6.13
N ARG A 161 4.61 -6.56 -4.86
CA ARG A 161 4.89 -5.39 -4.02
C ARG A 161 4.96 -5.82 -2.55
N GLN A 162 6.21 -5.91 -2.02
CA GLN A 162 6.45 -6.32 -0.63
C GLN A 162 7.56 -5.45 0.00
N PRO A 163 7.29 -4.75 1.11
CA PRO A 163 8.35 -4.01 1.80
C PRO A 163 9.34 -4.94 2.49
N ASP A 164 10.64 -4.67 2.34
CA ASP A 164 11.59 -5.03 3.37
C ASP A 164 11.47 -3.98 4.50
N ILE A 165 11.10 -4.41 5.69
CA ILE A 165 10.94 -3.55 6.88
C ILE A 165 12.05 -3.73 7.92
N THR A 166 13.14 -4.38 7.54
CA THR A 166 14.29 -4.62 8.42
C THR A 166 14.84 -3.32 9.00
N LEU A 167 14.91 -2.27 8.19
CA LEU A 167 15.34 -0.95 8.63
C LEU A 167 14.37 -0.35 9.65
N ALA A 168 13.06 -0.36 9.38
CA ALA A 168 12.05 0.16 10.31
C ALA A 168 12.08 -0.57 11.67
N ARG A 169 12.23 -1.90 11.65
CA ARG A 169 12.41 -2.70 12.88
C ARG A 169 13.62 -2.25 13.68
N ARG A 170 14.76 -2.06 12.99
CA ARG A 170 16.04 -1.74 13.63
C ARG A 170 16.07 -0.35 14.22
N ILE A 171 15.62 0.68 13.50
CA ILE A 171 15.78 2.08 13.92
C ILE A 171 14.58 2.63 14.68
N LEU A 172 13.37 2.11 14.41
CA LEU A 172 12.12 2.58 15.03
C LEU A 172 11.55 1.62 16.07
N GLY A 173 12.06 0.39 16.15
CA GLY A 173 11.41 -0.68 16.93
C GLY A 173 9.97 -0.94 16.46
N TRP A 174 9.69 -0.68 15.17
CA TRP A 174 8.35 -0.77 14.60
C TRP A 174 8.15 -2.06 13.83
N ASP A 175 6.98 -2.67 14.03
CA ASP A 175 6.48 -3.83 13.29
C ASP A 175 4.95 -3.72 13.20
N PRO A 176 4.30 -4.11 12.10
CA PRO A 176 2.84 -4.13 12.02
C PRO A 176 2.26 -5.16 12.99
N LYS A 177 1.17 -4.79 13.68
CA LYS A 177 0.58 -5.59 14.77
C LYS A 177 -0.83 -6.08 14.46
N VAL A 178 -1.55 -5.35 13.61
CA VAL A 178 -2.94 -5.69 13.30
C VAL A 178 -2.96 -6.80 12.26
N ASP A 179 -3.58 -7.91 12.64
CA ASP A 179 -3.86 -9.01 11.70
C ASP A 179 -4.74 -8.51 10.54
N ARG A 180 -4.47 -9.02 9.32
CA ARG A 180 -5.20 -8.57 8.12
C ARG A 180 -6.70 -8.80 8.24
N ARG A 181 -7.12 -9.98 8.72
CA ARG A 181 -8.55 -10.30 8.88
C ARG A 181 -9.23 -9.38 9.89
N GLU A 182 -8.59 -9.09 11.00
CA GLU A 182 -9.08 -8.12 11.98
C GLU A 182 -9.23 -6.72 11.37
N GLY A 183 -8.22 -6.25 10.64
CA GLY A 183 -8.25 -4.96 9.95
C GLY A 183 -9.38 -4.90 8.90
N LEU A 184 -9.61 -5.99 8.16
CA LEU A 184 -10.71 -6.09 7.19
C LEU A 184 -12.08 -6.03 7.88
N ILE A 185 -12.25 -6.68 9.03
CA ILE A 185 -13.50 -6.62 9.83
C ILE A 185 -13.79 -5.18 10.25
N ARG A 186 -12.81 -4.48 10.79
CA ARG A 186 -12.94 -3.06 11.20
C ARG A 186 -13.27 -2.16 10.00
N THR A 187 -12.60 -2.38 8.88
CA THR A 187 -12.84 -1.65 7.63
C THR A 187 -14.26 -1.90 7.11
N ALA A 188 -14.71 -3.17 7.10
CA ALA A 188 -16.07 -3.54 6.68
C ALA A 188 -17.16 -2.85 7.53
N ALA A 189 -16.97 -2.77 8.84
CA ALA A 189 -17.90 -2.07 9.73
C ALA A 189 -18.04 -0.59 9.38
N TYR A 190 -16.92 0.08 9.06
CA TYR A 190 -16.92 1.47 8.61
C TYR A 190 -17.62 1.64 7.26
N PHE A 191 -17.32 0.77 6.26
CA PHE A 191 -17.91 0.86 4.92
C PHE A 191 -19.41 0.59 4.94
N ARG A 192 -19.89 -0.39 5.71
CA ARG A 192 -21.33 -0.62 5.89
C ARG A 192 -22.06 0.63 6.38
N LYS A 193 -21.50 1.31 7.39
CA LYS A 193 -22.07 2.56 7.92
C LYS A 193 -22.07 3.71 6.90
N LYS A 194 -21.15 3.69 5.92
CA LYS A 194 -21.05 4.74 4.90
C LYS A 194 -21.91 4.48 3.69
N LEU A 195 -22.27 3.22 3.42
CA LEU A 195 -23.06 2.78 2.27
C LEU A 195 -24.54 2.48 2.62
N SER A 196 -24.88 2.44 3.93
CA SER A 196 -26.25 2.47 4.42
C SER A 196 -26.79 3.92 4.41
#